data_38cbc607e57d6b80cc30f5fa9014de29
#
_entry.id   38cbc607e57d6b80cc30f5fa9014de29
#
_cell.length_a   1.000
_cell.length_b   1.000
_cell.length_c   1.000
_cell.angle_alpha   90.00
_cell.angle_beta   90.00
_cell.angle_gamma   90.00
#
_symmetry.space_group_name_H-M   'P 1'
#
loop_
_entity.id
_entity.type
_entity.pdbx_description
1 polymer ?
#
loop_
_entity_poly.entity_id
_entity_poly.type
_entity_poly.pdbx_seq_one_letter_code
_entity_poly.pdbx_strand_id
1 'polypeptide(L)'
;MDKDRDQIHDAVWMAVAGMSGGGWVDDDGRIGVIVDFDHTPTEEDEVLLESSIDFIVQWRYHLIDSIAGKVAVDHLYDLTEIPGVVLVELDGRLEVQMEDVVPYHGVDSVWEDTGYTGTGSVVAIIDTGIDSDHAGLDDLDDNNETDDPKVIAFYDPVNTPDLTNGT
;
A
#
# COMPACT_ATOMS: atom_id res chain seq x y z
N MET A 1 -8.93 15.03 -1.71
CA MET A 1 -9.33 16.22 -2.51
C MET A 1 -8.79 17.44 -1.80
N ASP A 2 -8.11 18.31 -2.52
CA ASP A 2 -7.63 19.62 -2.02
C ASP A 2 -8.77 20.65 -2.17
N LYS A 3 -9.50 20.91 -1.09
CA LYS A 3 -10.71 21.77 -1.11
C LYS A 3 -10.41 23.25 -0.97
N ASP A 4 -9.34 23.59 -0.27
CA ASP A 4 -8.90 24.97 -0.02
C ASP A 4 -7.88 25.46 -1.06
N ARG A 5 -7.39 24.54 -1.90
CA ARG A 5 -6.45 24.80 -3.01
C ARG A 5 -5.10 25.30 -2.55
N ASP A 6 -4.62 24.75 -1.46
CA ASP A 6 -3.28 25.02 -0.92
C ASP A 6 -2.20 24.07 -1.47
N GLN A 7 -2.56 23.22 -2.44
CA GLN A 7 -1.72 22.16 -3.05
C GLN A 7 -1.39 21.01 -2.08
N ILE A 8 -2.04 20.95 -0.92
CA ILE A 8 -1.89 19.84 0.02
C ILE A 8 -3.24 19.15 0.15
N HIS A 9 -3.28 17.86 -0.14
CA HIS A 9 -4.52 17.08 -0.05
C HIS A 9 -5.07 17.09 1.38
N ASP A 10 -6.39 17.34 1.55
CA ASP A 10 -7.06 17.41 2.87
C ASP A 10 -6.73 16.23 3.79
N ALA A 11 -6.43 15.04 3.23
CA ALA A 11 -6.07 13.86 4.01
C ALA A 11 -4.78 14.03 4.81
N VAL A 12 -3.83 14.84 4.32
CA VAL A 12 -2.57 15.14 5.04
C VAL A 12 -2.90 15.90 6.32
N TRP A 13 -3.74 16.93 6.24
CA TRP A 13 -4.17 17.72 7.40
C TRP A 13 -5.01 16.91 8.37
N MET A 14 -5.87 16.01 7.87
CA MET A 14 -6.63 15.10 8.72
C MET A 14 -5.73 14.12 9.46
N ALA A 15 -4.66 13.64 8.81
CA ALA A 15 -3.67 12.77 9.41
C ALA A 15 -2.87 13.49 10.50
N VAL A 16 -2.40 14.72 10.22
CA VAL A 16 -1.71 15.58 11.20
C VAL A 16 -2.59 15.88 12.40
N ALA A 17 -3.89 16.11 12.19
CA ALA A 17 -4.86 16.35 13.26
C ALA A 17 -5.27 15.08 14.04
N GLY A 18 -4.76 13.91 13.67
CA GLY A 18 -5.13 12.62 14.28
C GLY A 18 -6.55 12.15 13.97
N MET A 19 -7.19 12.72 12.93
CA MET A 19 -8.59 12.42 12.57
C MET A 19 -8.73 11.18 11.67
N SER A 20 -7.63 10.64 11.15
CA SER A 20 -7.61 9.52 10.18
C SER A 20 -7.21 8.18 10.83
N GLY A 21 -7.42 8.00 12.14
CA GLY A 21 -6.98 6.80 12.87
C GLY A 21 -5.46 6.78 13.07
N GLY A 22 -4.95 7.13 14.18
CA GLY A 22 -3.64 7.54 14.64
C GLY A 22 -2.36 6.92 14.01
N GLY A 23 -1.22 7.56 14.28
CA GLY A 23 0.12 7.03 13.98
C GLY A 23 0.71 7.46 12.64
N TRP A 24 0.14 8.47 11.98
CA TRP A 24 0.65 9.00 10.70
C TRP A 24 1.89 9.89 10.85
N VAL A 25 1.98 10.59 11.98
CA VAL A 25 3.16 11.37 12.36
C VAL A 25 4.03 10.49 13.25
N ASP A 26 5.29 10.30 12.87
CA ASP A 26 6.24 9.50 13.63
C ASP A 26 6.79 10.24 14.87
N ASP A 27 7.61 9.54 15.67
CA ASP A 27 8.18 10.08 16.90
C ASP A 27 9.11 11.27 16.67
N ASP A 28 9.61 11.44 15.44
CA ASP A 28 10.47 12.56 15.02
C ASP A 28 9.64 13.75 14.49
N GLY A 29 8.30 13.67 14.54
CA GLY A 29 7.40 14.70 14.05
C GLY A 29 7.28 14.77 12.52
N ARG A 30 7.59 13.66 11.82
CA ARG A 30 7.53 13.56 10.36
C ARG A 30 6.32 12.78 9.91
N ILE A 31 5.80 13.16 8.74
CA ILE A 31 4.69 12.49 8.07
C ILE A 31 5.15 11.99 6.70
N GLY A 32 4.67 10.79 6.32
CA GLY A 32 4.86 10.25 4.97
C GLY A 32 3.96 10.94 3.96
N VAL A 33 4.55 11.41 2.87
CA VAL A 33 3.83 12.09 1.78
C VAL A 33 4.33 11.63 0.41
N ILE A 34 3.45 11.78 -0.57
CA ILE A 34 3.76 11.66 -1.99
C ILE A 34 3.69 13.07 -2.57
N VAL A 35 4.78 13.50 -3.19
CA VAL A 35 4.91 14.82 -3.82
C VAL A 35 4.79 14.64 -5.32
N ASP A 36 3.75 15.21 -5.92
CA ASP A 36 3.50 15.16 -7.35
C ASP A 36 4.11 16.37 -8.06
N PHE A 37 4.72 16.11 -9.20
CA PHE A 37 5.38 17.11 -10.04
C PHE A 37 4.63 17.31 -11.36
N ASP A 38 4.80 18.47 -11.98
CA ASP A 38 4.33 18.78 -13.33
C ASP A 38 5.22 18.20 -14.44
N HIS A 39 6.27 17.47 -14.06
CA HIS A 39 7.24 16.80 -14.93
C HIS A 39 7.74 15.52 -14.27
N THR A 40 8.38 14.65 -15.06
CA THR A 40 8.99 13.42 -14.50
C THR A 40 10.17 13.77 -13.60
N PRO A 41 10.12 13.44 -12.29
CA PRO A 41 11.14 13.82 -11.33
C PRO A 41 12.51 13.20 -11.62
N THR A 42 13.55 13.97 -11.38
CA THR A 42 14.95 13.61 -11.59
C THR A 42 15.71 13.54 -10.26
N GLU A 43 16.99 13.18 -10.31
CA GLU A 43 17.87 13.25 -9.13
C GLU A 43 18.06 14.70 -8.63
N GLU A 44 17.93 15.68 -9.52
CA GLU A 44 18.04 17.11 -9.15
C GLU A 44 16.86 17.52 -8.26
N ASP A 45 15.66 16.98 -8.51
CA ASP A 45 14.48 17.25 -7.69
C ASP A 45 14.57 16.58 -6.32
N GLU A 46 15.14 15.38 -6.24
CA GLU A 46 15.44 14.72 -4.96
C GLU A 46 16.40 15.57 -4.12
N VAL A 47 17.53 15.98 -4.73
CA VAL A 47 18.52 16.84 -4.05
C VAL A 47 17.91 18.16 -3.61
N LEU A 48 17.02 18.74 -4.41
CA LEU A 48 16.33 19.98 -4.07
C LEU A 48 15.41 19.81 -2.86
N LEU A 49 14.61 18.75 -2.82
CA LEU A 49 13.75 18.41 -1.67
C LEU A 49 14.59 18.20 -0.40
N GLU A 50 15.65 17.38 -0.48
CA GLU A 50 16.50 17.08 0.67
C GLU A 50 17.24 18.30 1.21
N SER A 51 17.80 19.13 0.32
CA SER A 51 18.61 20.27 0.74
C SER A 51 17.82 21.49 1.19
N SER A 52 16.59 21.67 0.68
CA SER A 52 15.78 22.85 0.94
C SER A 52 14.89 22.72 2.18
N ILE A 53 14.37 21.51 2.44
CA ILE A 53 13.35 21.30 3.46
C ILE A 53 13.58 20.07 4.35
N ASP A 54 14.79 19.51 4.32
CA ASP A 54 15.13 18.30 5.09
C ASP A 54 14.14 17.13 4.82
N PHE A 55 13.74 16.99 3.54
CA PHE A 55 12.90 15.90 3.09
C PHE A 55 13.71 14.60 3.07
N ILE A 56 13.13 13.51 3.54
CA ILE A 56 13.76 12.19 3.48
C ILE A 56 13.16 11.44 2.31
N VAL A 57 13.85 11.41 1.16
CA VAL A 57 13.42 10.65 0.00
C VAL A 57 13.40 9.15 0.34
N GLN A 58 12.29 8.49 0.07
CA GLN A 58 12.13 7.05 0.21
C GLN A 58 12.06 6.35 -1.14
N TRP A 59 11.33 6.93 -2.09
CA TRP A 59 11.13 6.35 -3.39
C TRP A 59 10.83 7.40 -4.47
N ARG A 60 11.43 7.27 -5.65
CA ARG A 60 11.05 7.99 -6.85
C ARG A 60 10.31 7.05 -7.79
N TYR A 61 9.08 7.41 -8.14
CA TYR A 61 8.27 6.62 -9.04
C TYR A 61 8.70 6.79 -10.50
N HIS A 62 8.49 5.75 -11.30
CA HIS A 62 8.83 5.74 -12.74
C HIS A 62 7.59 5.71 -13.64
N LEU A 63 6.41 5.43 -13.08
CA LEU A 63 5.14 5.35 -13.80
C LEU A 63 4.23 6.54 -13.55
N ILE A 64 4.51 7.28 -12.49
CA ILE A 64 3.83 8.52 -12.12
C ILE A 64 4.90 9.57 -11.82
N ASP A 65 4.55 10.83 -12.02
CA ASP A 65 5.49 11.96 -11.85
C ASP A 65 5.58 12.39 -10.39
N SER A 66 6.06 11.47 -9.50
CA SER A 66 6.00 11.69 -8.05
C SER A 66 7.23 11.15 -7.32
N ILE A 67 7.49 11.74 -6.15
CA ILE A 67 8.49 11.28 -5.16
C ILE A 67 7.79 11.04 -3.83
N ALA A 68 7.96 9.85 -3.25
CA ALA A 68 7.49 9.54 -1.89
C ALA A 68 8.61 9.74 -0.88
N GLY A 69 8.25 10.22 0.31
CA GLY A 69 9.20 10.41 1.39
C GLY A 69 8.57 10.94 2.67
N LYS A 70 9.42 11.39 3.57
CA LYS A 70 8.99 11.95 4.86
C LYS A 70 9.41 13.39 5.00
N VAL A 71 8.52 14.21 5.52
CA VAL A 71 8.76 15.63 5.82
C VAL A 71 8.30 15.95 7.25
N ALA A 72 8.97 16.88 7.92
CA ALA A 72 8.48 17.42 9.17
C ALA A 72 7.14 18.16 8.95
N VAL A 73 6.19 17.99 9.85
CA VAL A 73 4.86 18.60 9.72
C VAL A 73 4.94 20.12 9.54
N ASP A 74 5.90 20.76 10.19
CA ASP A 74 6.11 22.23 10.10
C ASP A 74 6.59 22.69 8.72
N HIS A 75 7.10 21.77 7.89
CA HIS A 75 7.60 22.05 6.53
C HIS A 75 6.67 21.61 5.41
N LEU A 76 5.43 21.21 5.73
CA LEU A 76 4.47 20.77 4.70
C LEU A 76 4.18 21.88 3.67
N TYR A 77 4.03 23.13 4.09
CA TYR A 77 3.81 24.24 3.17
C TYR A 77 5.06 24.58 2.34
N ASP A 78 6.26 24.36 2.88
CA ASP A 78 7.50 24.61 2.14
C ASP A 78 7.63 23.69 0.92
N LEU A 79 6.99 22.51 0.93
CA LEU A 79 6.90 21.62 -0.24
C LEU A 79 6.21 22.29 -1.43
N THR A 80 5.20 23.09 -1.19
CA THR A 80 4.43 23.74 -2.27
C THR A 80 5.20 24.89 -2.92
N GLU A 81 6.26 25.38 -2.28
CA GLU A 81 7.16 26.40 -2.83
C GLU A 81 8.28 25.81 -3.72
N ILE A 82 8.44 24.47 -3.73
CA ILE A 82 9.43 23.78 -4.57
C ILE A 82 8.97 23.86 -6.04
N PRO A 83 9.84 24.31 -6.96
CA PRO A 83 9.50 24.39 -8.37
C PRO A 83 9.06 23.06 -8.96
N GLY A 84 7.94 23.06 -9.66
CA GLY A 84 7.38 21.86 -10.30
C GLY A 84 6.45 21.04 -9.41
N VAL A 85 6.38 21.28 -8.11
CA VAL A 85 5.41 20.61 -7.22
C VAL A 85 4.00 21.13 -7.52
N VAL A 86 3.07 20.20 -7.74
CA VAL A 86 1.66 20.50 -8.06
C VAL A 86 0.70 20.03 -6.99
N LEU A 87 1.03 18.94 -6.26
CA LEU A 87 0.20 18.40 -5.20
C LEU A 87 1.06 17.62 -4.19
N VAL A 88 0.65 17.67 -2.93
CA VAL A 88 1.21 16.85 -1.85
C VAL A 88 0.09 15.96 -1.31
N GLU A 89 0.25 14.65 -1.42
CA GLU A 89 -0.71 13.66 -0.97
C GLU A 89 -0.19 12.90 0.26
N LEU A 90 -1.11 12.33 1.05
CA LEU A 90 -0.73 11.45 2.16
C LEU A 90 -0.22 10.11 1.61
N ASP A 91 0.98 9.71 2.00
CA ASP A 91 1.46 8.33 1.81
C ASP A 91 0.78 7.43 2.85
N GLY A 92 -0.39 6.94 2.46
CA GLY A 92 -1.30 6.20 3.31
C GLY A 92 -0.82 4.77 3.55
N ARG A 93 -0.70 4.37 4.81
CA ARG A 93 -0.44 2.97 5.16
C ARG A 93 -1.63 2.10 4.74
N LEU A 94 -1.35 1.07 3.94
CA LEU A 94 -2.34 0.07 3.61
C LEU A 94 -2.35 -1.02 4.69
N GLU A 95 -3.55 -1.34 5.18
CA GLU A 95 -3.79 -2.43 6.12
C GLU A 95 -4.75 -3.43 5.50
N VAL A 96 -4.54 -4.72 5.79
CA VAL A 96 -5.46 -5.78 5.38
C VAL A 96 -6.72 -5.67 6.23
N GLN A 97 -7.88 -5.48 5.58
CA GLN A 97 -9.19 -5.31 6.25
C GLN A 97 -10.18 -6.39 5.78
N MET A 98 -9.78 -7.65 5.85
CA MET A 98 -10.65 -8.77 5.43
C MET A 98 -11.89 -8.91 6.32
N GLU A 99 -11.80 -8.57 7.60
CA GLU A 99 -12.93 -8.61 8.53
C GLU A 99 -14.07 -7.67 8.11
N ASP A 100 -13.72 -6.51 7.51
CA ASP A 100 -14.69 -5.54 7.03
C ASP A 100 -15.14 -5.83 5.59
N VAL A 101 -14.23 -6.31 4.74
CA VAL A 101 -14.49 -6.54 3.30
C VAL A 101 -15.52 -7.65 3.08
N VAL A 102 -15.41 -8.75 3.82
CA VAL A 102 -16.30 -9.92 3.69
C VAL A 102 -17.77 -9.54 3.95
N PRO A 103 -18.15 -8.93 5.10
CA PRO A 103 -19.53 -8.54 5.32
C PRO A 103 -19.95 -7.34 4.47
N TYR A 104 -19.06 -6.38 4.19
CA TYR A 104 -19.40 -5.20 3.37
C TYR A 104 -19.84 -5.57 1.95
N HIS A 105 -19.23 -6.62 1.37
CA HIS A 105 -19.59 -7.12 0.05
C HIS A 105 -20.63 -8.26 0.08
N GLY A 106 -21.14 -8.61 1.26
CA GLY A 106 -22.17 -9.64 1.43
C GLY A 106 -21.69 -11.05 1.13
N VAL A 107 -20.38 -11.31 1.23
CA VAL A 107 -19.82 -12.65 0.99
C VAL A 107 -20.26 -13.63 2.06
N ASP A 108 -20.34 -13.20 3.30
CA ASP A 108 -20.91 -13.94 4.43
C ASP A 108 -22.35 -14.38 4.17
N SER A 109 -23.19 -13.48 3.65
CA SER A 109 -24.57 -13.79 3.28
C SER A 109 -24.64 -14.86 2.17
N VAL A 110 -23.71 -14.83 1.19
CA VAL A 110 -23.64 -15.88 0.16
C VAL A 110 -23.30 -17.22 0.78
N TRP A 111 -22.37 -17.29 1.71
CA TRP A 111 -22.02 -18.53 2.41
C TRP A 111 -23.19 -19.07 3.23
N GLU A 112 -23.90 -18.21 3.97
CA GLU A 112 -25.03 -18.59 4.80
C GLU A 112 -26.27 -19.03 3.96
N ASP A 113 -26.60 -18.23 2.94
CA ASP A 113 -27.84 -18.42 2.17
C ASP A 113 -27.73 -19.55 1.14
N THR A 114 -26.54 -19.77 0.56
CA THR A 114 -26.36 -20.70 -0.57
C THR A 114 -25.45 -21.89 -0.27
N GLY A 115 -24.62 -21.79 0.78
CA GLY A 115 -23.60 -22.79 1.10
C GLY A 115 -22.41 -22.77 0.12
N TYR A 116 -22.32 -21.82 -0.79
CA TYR A 116 -21.21 -21.73 -1.73
C TYR A 116 -20.00 -21.05 -1.07
N THR A 117 -19.01 -21.86 -0.71
CA THR A 117 -17.76 -21.42 -0.06
C THR A 117 -16.55 -21.40 -1.00
N GLY A 118 -16.73 -21.78 -2.26
CA GLY A 118 -15.64 -21.96 -3.21
C GLY A 118 -14.98 -23.35 -3.13
N THR A 119 -15.46 -24.25 -2.29
CA THR A 119 -14.92 -25.60 -2.13
C THR A 119 -14.84 -26.33 -3.49
N GLY A 120 -13.67 -26.85 -3.84
CA GLY A 120 -13.39 -27.52 -5.11
C GLY A 120 -13.08 -26.56 -6.28
N SER A 121 -13.08 -25.25 -6.04
CA SER A 121 -12.66 -24.26 -7.03
C SER A 121 -11.15 -24.00 -6.93
N VAL A 122 -10.54 -23.72 -8.08
CA VAL A 122 -9.12 -23.34 -8.17
C VAL A 122 -9.01 -21.95 -8.75
N VAL A 123 -8.22 -21.09 -8.13
CA VAL A 123 -7.94 -19.72 -8.57
C VAL A 123 -6.46 -19.58 -8.87
N ALA A 124 -6.13 -19.07 -10.06
CA ALA A 124 -4.76 -18.69 -10.40
C ALA A 124 -4.56 -17.21 -10.09
N ILE A 125 -3.52 -16.90 -9.32
CA ILE A 125 -3.13 -15.54 -8.96
C ILE A 125 -1.80 -15.24 -9.67
N ILE A 126 -1.75 -14.13 -10.43
CA ILE A 126 -0.53 -13.64 -11.07
C ILE A 126 -0.08 -12.43 -10.26
N ASP A 127 1.00 -12.59 -9.50
CA ASP A 127 1.51 -11.59 -8.58
C ASP A 127 3.03 -11.76 -8.39
N THR A 128 3.62 -11.02 -7.47
CA THR A 128 5.05 -11.04 -7.13
C THR A 128 5.47 -12.23 -6.27
N GLY A 129 4.54 -13.00 -5.75
CA GLY A 129 4.75 -14.18 -4.92
C GLY A 129 3.57 -14.44 -3.99
N ILE A 130 3.69 -15.49 -3.19
CA ILE A 130 2.72 -15.90 -2.18
C ILE A 130 3.47 -16.52 -1.00
N ASP A 131 3.04 -16.23 0.21
CA ASP A 131 3.50 -16.90 1.43
C ASP A 131 2.59 -18.11 1.69
N SER A 132 3.04 -19.28 1.27
CA SER A 132 2.29 -20.52 1.42
C SER A 132 2.19 -20.99 2.88
N ASP A 133 3.10 -20.52 3.76
CA ASP A 133 3.12 -20.84 5.18
C ASP A 133 2.23 -19.90 6.02
N HIS A 134 1.56 -18.95 5.37
CA HIS A 134 0.62 -18.08 6.05
C HIS A 134 -0.57 -18.89 6.57
N ALA A 135 -0.94 -18.72 7.86
CA ALA A 135 -1.99 -19.47 8.56
C ALA A 135 -3.37 -19.52 7.86
N GLY A 136 -3.64 -18.62 6.92
CA GLY A 136 -4.84 -18.68 6.08
C GLY A 136 -4.66 -19.45 4.77
N LEU A 137 -3.46 -19.98 4.47
CA LEU A 137 -3.11 -20.64 3.22
C LEU A 137 -2.38 -21.99 3.40
N ASP A 138 -1.91 -22.28 4.60
CA ASP A 138 -1.09 -23.46 4.91
C ASP A 138 -1.89 -24.76 4.94
N ASP A 139 -3.21 -24.67 5.18
CA ASP A 139 -4.07 -25.82 5.42
C ASP A 139 -5.48 -25.54 4.87
N LEU A 140 -6.08 -26.52 4.18
CA LEU A 140 -7.38 -26.37 3.52
C LEU A 140 -8.56 -26.46 4.51
N ASP A 141 -8.42 -27.26 5.57
CA ASP A 141 -9.49 -27.53 6.54
C ASP A 141 -9.18 -27.06 7.98
N ASP A 142 -8.09 -26.27 8.15
CA ASP A 142 -7.57 -25.76 9.41
C ASP A 142 -7.27 -26.88 10.45
N ASN A 143 -6.86 -28.06 9.95
CA ASN A 143 -6.50 -29.21 10.74
C ASN A 143 -5.05 -29.62 10.49
N ASN A 144 -4.13 -29.14 11.29
CA ASN A 144 -2.68 -29.39 11.18
C ASN A 144 -2.26 -30.88 11.18
N GLU A 145 -3.20 -31.81 11.29
CA GLU A 145 -2.96 -33.26 11.14
C GLU A 145 -3.13 -33.76 9.69
N THR A 146 -3.68 -32.91 8.82
CA THR A 146 -3.84 -33.20 7.39
C THR A 146 -2.77 -32.47 6.58
N ASP A 147 -2.33 -33.04 5.47
CA ASP A 147 -1.35 -32.45 4.55
C ASP A 147 -2.11 -32.06 3.27
N ASP A 148 -2.86 -30.95 3.37
CA ASP A 148 -3.72 -30.48 2.28
C ASP A 148 -3.61 -28.95 2.09
N PRO A 149 -2.46 -28.45 1.63
CA PRO A 149 -2.20 -27.02 1.47
C PRO A 149 -3.18 -26.37 0.48
N LYS A 150 -3.58 -25.11 0.78
CA LYS A 150 -4.40 -24.31 -0.15
C LYS A 150 -3.63 -23.92 -1.41
N VAL A 151 -2.31 -23.77 -1.32
CA VAL A 151 -1.43 -23.49 -2.46
C VAL A 151 -1.02 -24.79 -3.12
N ILE A 152 -1.70 -25.16 -4.21
CA ILE A 152 -1.51 -26.46 -4.91
C ILE A 152 -0.44 -26.42 -6.00
N ALA A 153 -0.02 -25.25 -6.46
CA ALA A 153 1.04 -25.08 -7.44
C ALA A 153 1.62 -23.66 -7.39
N PHE A 154 2.92 -23.54 -7.61
CA PHE A 154 3.63 -22.26 -7.75
C PHE A 154 4.47 -22.30 -9.02
N TYR A 155 4.51 -21.18 -9.75
CA TYR A 155 5.33 -21.02 -10.95
C TYR A 155 6.04 -19.67 -10.93
N ASP A 156 7.36 -19.70 -10.88
CA ASP A 156 8.22 -18.51 -11.02
C ASP A 156 8.95 -18.55 -12.37
N PRO A 157 8.49 -17.76 -13.37
CA PRO A 157 9.10 -17.79 -14.70
C PRO A 157 10.50 -17.18 -14.77
N VAL A 158 10.92 -16.48 -13.71
CA VAL A 158 12.21 -15.77 -13.66
C VAL A 158 13.29 -16.62 -13.02
N ASN A 159 13.01 -17.21 -11.85
CA ASN A 159 14.01 -17.92 -11.07
C ASN A 159 13.89 -19.46 -11.17
N THR A 160 12.67 -19.96 -11.30
CA THR A 160 12.37 -21.40 -11.38
C THR A 160 11.36 -21.65 -12.50
N PRO A 161 11.81 -21.78 -13.77
CA PRO A 161 10.92 -21.90 -14.93
C PRO A 161 10.11 -23.22 -14.96
N ASP A 162 10.34 -24.13 -14.05
CA ASP A 162 9.58 -25.36 -13.91
C ASP A 162 8.43 -25.17 -12.92
N LEU A 163 7.25 -25.70 -13.26
CA LEU A 163 6.09 -25.70 -12.38
C LEU A 163 6.42 -26.53 -11.13
N THR A 164 6.37 -25.90 -9.98
CA THR A 164 6.48 -26.60 -8.68
C THR A 164 5.11 -26.80 -8.08
N ASN A 165 4.87 -27.95 -7.49
CA ASN A 165 3.70 -28.15 -6.63
C ASN A 165 3.92 -27.33 -5.36
N GLY A 166 2.85 -26.73 -4.85
CA GLY A 166 2.90 -25.94 -3.61
C GLY A 166 3.28 -26.85 -2.42
N THR A 167 4.56 -26.84 -2.07
CA THR A 167 5.12 -27.49 -0.85
C THR A 167 6.19 -26.59 -0.29
#